data_78a0e12e56d13fcbc4476aa4eec5ef53
#
_entry.id   78a0e12e56d13fcbc4476aa4eec5ef53
#
_cell.length_a   1.000
_cell.length_b   1.000
_cell.length_c   1.000
_cell.angle_alpha   90.00
_cell.angle_beta   90.00
_cell.angle_gamma   90.00
#
_symmetry.space_group_name_H-M   'P 1'
#
loop_
_entity.id
_entity.type
_entity.pdbx_description
1 polymer ?
#
loop_
_entity_poly.entity_id
_entity_poly.type
_entity_poly.pdbx_seq_one_letter_code
_entity_poly.pdbx_strand_id
1 'polypeptide(L)'
;QPIVSKYAASGNRESSSGRNAIRSIRRYALATALLMALAAYTAVAVWSVPIADIFNRDHDPVLTEIASGGMKIYFVSLFFSGINIVAASFLSSADRPRQAFIVSILRGFLLIIPVAWLLAALAGLTGIWMAVPVTEGIVSVLALIFLFKHTANSNRGDFPDSRD
;
A
#
# COMPACT_ATOMS: atom_id res chain seq x y z
N GLN A 1 12.56 4.02 -9.02
CA GLN A 1 11.91 5.03 -9.89
C GLN A 1 12.70 5.34 -11.17
N PRO A 2 14.03 5.60 -11.15
CA PRO A 2 14.77 5.99 -12.36
C PRO A 2 14.76 4.93 -13.48
N ILE A 3 14.65 3.66 -13.16
CA ILE A 3 14.61 2.59 -14.16
C ILE A 3 13.25 2.59 -14.88
N VAL A 4 12.15 2.73 -14.15
CA VAL A 4 10.80 2.74 -14.74
C VAL A 4 10.59 3.98 -15.62
N SER A 5 11.03 5.16 -15.17
CA SER A 5 10.96 6.39 -15.95
C SER A 5 11.83 6.33 -17.21
N LYS A 6 13.02 5.74 -17.15
CA LYS A 6 13.90 5.54 -18.29
C LYS A 6 13.25 4.67 -19.38
N TYR A 7 12.64 3.54 -18.99
CA TYR A 7 11.91 2.68 -19.94
C TYR A 7 10.61 3.31 -20.43
N ALA A 8 9.99 4.18 -19.62
CA ALA A 8 8.82 4.95 -20.02
C ALA A 8 9.14 6.04 -21.05
N ALA A 9 10.28 6.72 -20.91
CA ALA A 9 10.71 7.83 -21.77
C ALA A 9 11.37 7.40 -23.07
N SER A 10 11.96 6.19 -23.14
CA SER A 10 12.75 5.74 -24.29
C SER A 10 11.96 5.22 -25.49
N GLY A 11 10.61 5.37 -25.51
CA GLY A 11 9.77 4.82 -26.60
C GLY A 11 9.76 3.28 -26.69
N ASN A 12 10.57 2.60 -25.87
CA ASN A 12 10.75 1.15 -25.83
C ASN A 12 9.56 0.41 -25.16
N ARG A 13 8.47 1.14 -24.81
CA ARG A 13 7.24 0.54 -24.28
C ARG A 13 6.59 -0.44 -25.26
N GLU A 14 6.80 -0.23 -26.57
CA GLU A 14 6.22 -1.07 -27.61
C GLU A 14 6.99 -2.36 -27.86
N SER A 15 8.25 -2.42 -27.47
CA SER A 15 9.03 -3.64 -27.54
C SER A 15 8.52 -4.66 -26.50
N SER A 16 8.34 -5.91 -26.92
CA SER A 16 7.99 -7.03 -26.03
C SER A 16 8.98 -7.16 -24.86
N SER A 17 10.23 -6.82 -25.08
CA SER A 17 11.30 -6.78 -24.08
C SER A 17 11.06 -5.70 -23.02
N GLY A 18 10.63 -4.49 -23.41
CA GLY A 18 10.34 -3.40 -22.47
C GLY A 18 9.15 -3.71 -21.54
N ARG A 19 8.07 -4.28 -22.11
CA ARG A 19 6.89 -4.71 -21.33
C ARG A 19 7.23 -5.80 -20.32
N ASN A 20 8.05 -6.76 -20.70
CA ASN A 20 8.50 -7.84 -19.81
C ASN A 20 9.40 -7.30 -18.69
N ALA A 21 10.31 -6.36 -18.98
CA ALA A 21 11.15 -5.71 -17.99
C ALA A 21 10.29 -4.95 -16.94
N ILE A 22 9.32 -4.14 -17.37
CA ILE A 22 8.42 -3.40 -16.50
C ILE A 22 7.59 -4.35 -15.61
N ARG A 23 7.08 -5.44 -16.17
CA ARG A 23 6.33 -6.47 -15.42
C ARG A 23 7.21 -7.15 -14.37
N SER A 24 8.44 -7.47 -14.72
CA SER A 24 9.40 -8.07 -13.79
C SER A 24 9.74 -7.13 -12.64
N ILE A 25 10.05 -5.87 -12.94
CA ILE A 25 10.35 -4.84 -11.92
C ILE A 25 9.19 -4.70 -10.93
N ARG A 26 7.95 -4.64 -11.44
CA ARG A 26 6.76 -4.56 -10.59
C ARG A 26 6.62 -5.79 -9.68
N ARG A 27 6.84 -7.00 -10.22
CA ARG A 27 6.76 -8.24 -9.43
C ARG A 27 7.82 -8.25 -8.33
N TYR A 28 9.06 -7.90 -8.64
CA TYR A 28 10.13 -7.84 -7.64
C TYR A 28 9.86 -6.77 -6.58
N ALA A 29 9.40 -5.58 -6.97
CA ALA A 29 9.04 -4.53 -6.03
C ALA A 29 7.93 -4.96 -5.06
N LEU A 30 6.87 -5.61 -5.57
CA LEU A 30 5.80 -6.16 -4.74
C LEU A 30 6.30 -7.29 -3.83
N ALA A 31 7.11 -8.22 -4.35
CA ALA A 31 7.67 -9.31 -3.57
C ALA A 31 8.55 -8.79 -2.43
N THR A 32 9.42 -7.82 -2.71
CA THR A 32 10.28 -7.19 -1.71
C THR A 32 9.45 -6.45 -0.64
N ALA A 33 8.43 -5.69 -1.06
CA ALA A 33 7.55 -4.99 -0.14
C ALA A 33 6.79 -5.96 0.78
N LEU A 34 6.29 -7.07 0.24
CA LEU A 34 5.59 -8.09 1.02
C LEU A 34 6.55 -8.86 1.96
N LEU A 35 7.78 -9.15 1.53
CA LEU A 35 8.79 -9.77 2.38
C LEU A 35 9.17 -8.85 3.54
N MET A 36 9.37 -7.56 3.28
CA MET A 36 9.63 -6.56 4.33
C MET A 36 8.45 -6.44 5.31
N ALA A 37 7.22 -6.42 4.79
CA ALA A 37 6.01 -6.39 5.61
C ALA A 37 5.89 -7.65 6.47
N LEU A 38 6.19 -8.83 5.91
CA LEU A 38 6.18 -10.10 6.65
C LEU A 38 7.24 -10.10 7.76
N ALA A 39 8.47 -9.66 7.46
CA ALA A 39 9.54 -9.58 8.43
C ALA A 39 9.18 -8.63 9.59
N ALA A 40 8.66 -7.44 9.27
CA ALA A 40 8.25 -6.46 10.27
C ALA A 40 7.04 -6.96 11.09
N TYR A 41 6.03 -7.57 10.44
CA TYR A 41 4.89 -8.16 11.14
C TYR A 41 5.33 -9.29 12.08
N THR A 42 6.20 -10.18 11.63
CA THR A 42 6.72 -11.29 12.45
C THR A 42 7.49 -10.76 13.65
N ALA A 43 8.34 -9.73 13.45
CA ALA A 43 9.04 -9.10 14.56
C ALA A 43 8.08 -8.54 15.60
N VAL A 44 7.04 -7.81 15.18
CA VAL A 44 6.04 -7.26 16.10
C VAL A 44 5.20 -8.38 16.74
N ALA A 45 4.82 -9.42 16.00
CA ALA A 45 4.04 -10.52 16.53
C ALA A 45 4.78 -11.26 17.67
N VAL A 46 6.11 -11.42 17.53
CA VAL A 46 6.96 -12.08 18.54
C VAL A 46 7.26 -11.15 19.71
N TRP A 47 7.57 -9.88 19.46
CA TRP A 47 8.02 -8.94 20.48
C TRP A 47 6.98 -7.92 20.92
N SER A 48 5.70 -8.10 20.57
CA SER A 48 4.63 -7.15 20.94
C SER A 48 4.52 -6.92 22.46
N VAL A 49 4.66 -7.96 23.28
CA VAL A 49 4.60 -7.84 24.74
C VAL A 49 5.80 -7.08 25.29
N PRO A 50 7.07 -7.46 25.01
CA PRO A 50 8.23 -6.69 25.43
C PRO A 50 8.21 -5.22 24.96
N ILE A 51 7.73 -4.98 23.72
CA ILE A 51 7.61 -3.61 23.19
C ILE A 51 6.57 -2.82 23.99
N ALA A 52 5.41 -3.42 24.28
CA ALA A 52 4.38 -2.78 25.09
C ALA A 52 4.88 -2.45 26.51
N ASP A 53 5.63 -3.35 27.14
CA ASP A 53 6.16 -3.16 28.48
C ASP A 53 7.19 -2.02 28.59
N ILE A 54 7.98 -1.76 27.54
CA ILE A 54 8.90 -0.62 27.51
C ILE A 54 8.16 0.72 27.68
N PHE A 55 6.94 0.83 27.14
CA PHE A 55 6.12 2.03 27.23
C PHE A 55 5.17 2.04 28.43
N ASN A 56 4.96 0.90 29.06
CA ASN A 56 4.09 0.72 30.23
C ASN A 56 4.90 0.88 31.54
N ARG A 57 5.06 2.11 31.99
CA ARG A 57 5.86 2.42 33.19
C ARG A 57 5.34 1.78 34.46
N ASP A 58 4.02 1.61 34.57
CA ASP A 58 3.37 1.10 35.77
C ASP A 58 3.26 -0.44 35.78
N HIS A 59 3.76 -1.07 34.68
CA HIS A 59 3.68 -2.54 34.48
C HIS A 59 2.26 -3.10 34.65
N ASP A 60 1.25 -2.32 34.20
CA ASP A 60 -0.15 -2.76 34.26
C ASP A 60 -0.36 -3.88 33.21
N PRO A 61 -0.74 -5.10 33.65
CA PRO A 61 -0.95 -6.23 32.77
C PRO A 61 -2.06 -5.98 31.74
N VAL A 62 -3.11 -5.24 32.10
CA VAL A 62 -4.25 -4.93 31.22
C VAL A 62 -3.80 -4.01 30.09
N LEU A 63 -3.00 -3.00 30.41
CA LEU A 63 -2.47 -2.07 29.40
C LEU A 63 -1.52 -2.79 28.43
N THR A 64 -0.66 -3.69 28.94
CA THR A 64 0.23 -4.51 28.11
C THR A 64 -0.56 -5.42 27.17
N GLU A 65 -1.61 -6.07 27.64
CA GLU A 65 -2.46 -6.95 26.82
C GLU A 65 -3.16 -6.16 25.71
N ILE A 66 -3.78 -5.03 26.03
CA ILE A 66 -4.46 -4.16 25.08
C ILE A 66 -3.47 -3.63 24.02
N ALA A 67 -2.32 -3.13 24.45
CA ALA A 67 -1.31 -2.56 23.54
C ALA A 67 -0.69 -3.63 22.62
N SER A 68 -0.32 -4.80 23.16
CA SER A 68 0.26 -5.89 22.38
C SER A 68 -0.72 -6.49 21.40
N GLY A 69 -1.99 -6.64 21.79
CA GLY A 69 -3.08 -7.07 20.91
C GLY A 69 -3.34 -6.06 19.80
N GLY A 70 -3.42 -4.78 20.16
CA GLY A 70 -3.62 -3.68 19.20
C GLY A 70 -2.49 -3.57 18.18
N MET A 71 -1.22 -3.71 18.62
CA MET A 71 -0.07 -3.71 17.71
C MET A 71 -0.18 -4.82 16.66
N LYS A 72 -0.55 -6.04 17.05
CA LYS A 72 -0.70 -7.16 16.11
C LYS A 72 -1.74 -6.86 15.03
N ILE A 73 -2.87 -6.27 15.41
CA ILE A 73 -3.92 -5.86 14.47
C ILE A 73 -3.42 -4.74 13.56
N TYR A 74 -2.84 -3.69 14.13
CA TYR A 74 -2.36 -2.52 13.41
C TYR A 74 -1.32 -2.87 12.34
N PHE A 75 -0.35 -3.70 12.67
CA PHE A 75 0.76 -4.05 11.79
C PHE A 75 0.36 -4.94 10.60
N VAL A 76 -0.85 -5.53 10.59
CA VAL A 76 -1.42 -6.14 9.38
C VAL A 76 -1.51 -5.12 8.24
N SER A 77 -1.67 -3.84 8.54
CA SER A 77 -1.70 -2.76 7.55
C SER A 77 -0.44 -2.69 6.68
N LEU A 78 0.71 -3.16 7.16
CA LEU A 78 1.97 -3.12 6.41
C LEU A 78 1.90 -3.87 5.07
N PHE A 79 1.14 -4.96 5.00
CA PHE A 79 0.94 -5.71 3.77
C PHE A 79 0.22 -4.86 2.72
N PHE A 80 -0.83 -4.17 3.12
CA PHE A 80 -1.59 -3.28 2.24
C PHE A 80 -0.81 -2.01 1.91
N SER A 81 -0.13 -1.41 2.90
CA SER A 81 0.72 -0.23 2.69
C SER A 81 1.84 -0.50 1.69
N GLY A 82 2.47 -1.69 1.76
CA GLY A 82 3.47 -2.11 0.79
C GLY A 82 2.94 -2.11 -0.65
N ILE A 83 1.74 -2.68 -0.86
CA ILE A 83 1.06 -2.68 -2.16
C ILE A 83 0.77 -1.24 -2.61
N ASN A 84 0.23 -0.40 -1.73
CA ASN A 84 -0.14 0.98 -2.03
C ASN A 84 1.07 1.83 -2.42
N ILE A 85 2.19 1.70 -1.71
CA ILE A 85 3.43 2.43 -1.99
C ILE A 85 4.00 2.02 -3.36
N VAL A 86 4.06 0.72 -3.66
CA VAL A 86 4.52 0.23 -4.94
C VAL A 86 3.60 0.70 -6.06
N ALA A 87 2.27 0.63 -5.87
CA ALA A 87 1.29 1.08 -6.85
C ALA A 87 1.40 2.57 -7.13
N ALA A 88 1.45 3.41 -6.08
CA ALA A 88 1.58 4.86 -6.22
C ALA A 88 2.89 5.26 -6.91
N SER A 89 4.02 4.62 -6.54
CA SER A 89 5.32 4.83 -7.18
C SER A 89 5.29 4.46 -8.67
N PHE A 90 4.60 3.38 -9.00
CA PHE A 90 4.48 2.91 -10.38
C PHE A 90 3.60 3.85 -11.22
N LEU A 91 2.44 4.27 -10.70
CA LEU A 91 1.54 5.21 -11.35
C LEU A 91 2.21 6.58 -11.57
N SER A 92 2.97 7.07 -10.59
CA SER A 92 3.75 8.30 -10.69
C SER A 92 4.80 8.24 -11.80
N SER A 93 5.49 7.08 -11.92
CA SER A 93 6.53 6.87 -12.95
C SER A 93 5.95 6.61 -14.35
N ALA A 94 4.66 6.31 -14.46
CA ALA A 94 3.96 5.99 -15.71
C ALA A 94 3.17 7.19 -16.29
N ASP A 95 3.57 8.43 -15.98
CA ASP A 95 2.91 9.68 -16.37
C ASP A 95 1.43 9.79 -15.94
N ARG A 96 1.10 9.17 -14.82
CA ARG A 96 -0.22 9.25 -14.20
C ARG A 96 -0.17 9.85 -12.78
N PRO A 97 0.40 11.06 -12.60
CA PRO A 97 0.59 11.67 -11.28
C PRO A 97 -0.74 11.92 -10.55
N ARG A 98 -1.83 12.19 -11.29
CA ARG A 98 -3.17 12.38 -10.70
C ARG A 98 -3.66 11.12 -9.97
N GLN A 99 -3.47 9.93 -10.55
CA GLN A 99 -3.89 8.67 -9.92
C GLN A 99 -3.04 8.34 -8.70
N ALA A 100 -1.73 8.55 -8.79
CA ALA A 100 -0.82 8.40 -7.64
C ALA A 100 -1.19 9.36 -6.50
N PHE A 101 -1.54 10.60 -6.82
CA PHE A 101 -1.97 11.62 -5.86
C PHE A 101 -3.29 11.24 -5.17
N ILE A 102 -4.29 10.76 -5.94
CA ILE A 102 -5.58 10.28 -5.40
C ILE A 102 -5.34 9.14 -4.39
N VAL A 103 -4.54 8.13 -4.76
CA VAL A 103 -4.20 7.01 -3.86
C VAL A 103 -3.54 7.53 -2.57
N SER A 104 -2.63 8.49 -2.68
CA SER A 104 -1.92 9.04 -1.52
C SER A 104 -2.82 9.86 -0.59
N ILE A 105 -3.73 10.67 -1.14
CA ILE A 105 -4.69 11.46 -0.33
C ILE A 105 -5.74 10.56 0.31
N LEU A 106 -6.27 9.58 -0.43
CA LEU A 106 -7.27 8.66 0.10
C LEU A 106 -6.73 7.91 1.31
N ARG A 107 -5.50 7.40 1.23
CA ARG A 107 -4.90 6.65 2.35
C ARG A 107 -4.52 7.56 3.52
N GLY A 108 -4.08 8.80 3.28
CA GLY A 108 -3.53 9.70 4.30
C GLY A 108 -4.59 10.42 5.14
N PHE A 109 -5.68 10.85 4.52
CA PHE A 109 -6.65 11.73 5.18
C PHE A 109 -8.10 11.33 4.93
N LEU A 110 -8.48 11.13 3.68
CA LEU A 110 -9.90 11.12 3.31
C LEU A 110 -10.64 9.89 3.83
N LEU A 111 -10.01 8.74 3.84
CA LEU A 111 -10.63 7.48 4.29
C LEU A 111 -10.34 7.17 5.75
N ILE A 112 -9.17 7.52 6.27
CA ILE A 112 -8.81 7.11 7.63
C ILE A 112 -9.72 7.74 8.69
N ILE A 113 -10.11 9.00 8.53
CA ILE A 113 -10.95 9.71 9.50
C ILE A 113 -12.36 9.09 9.59
N PRO A 114 -13.14 8.96 8.49
CA PRO A 114 -14.47 8.36 8.57
C PRO A 114 -14.44 6.86 8.94
N VAL A 115 -13.42 6.12 8.47
CA VAL A 115 -13.28 4.70 8.82
C VAL A 115 -12.95 4.53 10.30
N ALA A 116 -12.03 5.34 10.85
CA ALA A 116 -11.69 5.29 12.27
C ALA A 116 -12.90 5.64 13.15
N TRP A 117 -13.65 6.68 12.79
CA TRP A 117 -14.86 7.08 13.50
C TRP A 117 -15.92 5.97 13.47
N LEU A 118 -16.17 5.40 12.30
CA LEU A 118 -17.15 4.33 12.13
C LEU A 118 -16.77 3.07 12.92
N LEU A 119 -15.52 2.63 12.80
CA LEU A 119 -15.03 1.42 13.48
C LEU A 119 -14.93 1.62 14.99
N ALA A 120 -14.57 2.82 15.46
CA ALA A 120 -14.61 3.15 16.88
C ALA A 120 -16.05 3.07 17.44
N ALA A 121 -17.03 3.56 16.68
CA ALA A 121 -18.44 3.47 17.08
C ALA A 121 -18.98 2.03 17.11
N LEU A 122 -18.51 1.16 16.21
CA LEU A 122 -19.00 -0.22 16.09
C LEU A 122 -18.27 -1.21 17.02
N ALA A 123 -16.98 -1.05 17.21
CA ALA A 123 -16.12 -2.02 17.90
C ALA A 123 -15.22 -1.40 18.98
N GLY A 124 -15.45 -0.14 19.36
CA GLY A 124 -14.70 0.55 20.40
C GLY A 124 -13.20 0.60 20.11
N LEU A 125 -12.40 0.24 21.11
CA LEU A 125 -10.94 0.30 21.02
C LEU A 125 -10.37 -0.63 19.94
N THR A 126 -10.93 -1.82 19.77
CA THR A 126 -10.53 -2.75 18.70
C THR A 126 -10.78 -2.15 17.33
N GLY A 127 -11.88 -1.42 17.15
CA GLY A 127 -12.20 -0.69 15.93
C GLY A 127 -11.17 0.36 15.59
N ILE A 128 -10.63 1.08 16.58
CA ILE A 128 -9.55 2.06 16.38
C ILE A 128 -8.28 1.35 15.85
N TRP A 129 -7.90 0.21 16.42
CA TRP A 129 -6.76 -0.56 15.92
C TRP A 129 -6.95 -1.09 14.49
N MET A 130 -8.19 -1.43 14.11
CA MET A 130 -8.52 -1.91 12.77
C MET A 130 -8.63 -0.78 11.73
N ALA A 131 -8.73 0.48 12.14
CA ALA A 131 -8.97 1.59 11.23
C ALA A 131 -7.91 1.69 10.12
N VAL A 132 -6.64 1.56 10.47
CA VAL A 132 -5.53 1.65 9.50
C VAL A 132 -5.49 0.43 8.57
N PRO A 133 -5.54 -0.84 9.03
CA PRO A 133 -5.62 -2.01 8.15
C PRO A 133 -6.79 -1.95 7.17
N VAL A 134 -7.97 -1.55 7.63
CA VAL A 134 -9.17 -1.45 6.78
C VAL A 134 -9.00 -0.35 5.74
N THR A 135 -8.54 0.83 6.13
CA THR A 135 -8.29 1.94 5.22
C THR A 135 -7.27 1.57 4.15
N GLU A 136 -6.13 1.03 4.55
CA GLU A 136 -5.07 0.61 3.62
C GLU A 136 -5.56 -0.52 2.71
N GLY A 137 -6.38 -1.44 3.21
CA GLY A 137 -7.02 -2.49 2.42
C GLY A 137 -7.93 -1.93 1.32
N ILE A 138 -8.82 -1.00 1.65
CA ILE A 138 -9.71 -0.33 0.68
C ILE A 138 -8.88 0.38 -0.40
N VAL A 139 -7.86 1.13 0.02
CA VAL A 139 -6.99 1.87 -0.90
C VAL A 139 -6.18 0.91 -1.78
N SER A 140 -5.75 -0.25 -1.27
CA SER A 140 -5.06 -1.28 -2.05
C SER A 140 -5.90 -1.78 -3.22
N VAL A 141 -7.20 -2.01 -2.98
CA VAL A 141 -8.13 -2.42 -4.05
C VAL A 141 -8.20 -1.35 -5.14
N LEU A 142 -8.36 -0.07 -4.77
CA LEU A 142 -8.39 1.05 -5.72
C LEU A 142 -7.06 1.18 -6.48
N ALA A 143 -5.94 1.08 -5.79
CA ALA A 143 -4.62 1.16 -6.39
C ALA A 143 -4.36 0.03 -7.40
N LEU A 144 -4.79 -1.18 -7.09
CA LEU A 144 -4.73 -2.32 -8.00
C LEU A 144 -5.63 -2.11 -9.23
N ILE A 145 -6.86 -1.61 -9.05
CA ILE A 145 -7.75 -1.28 -10.17
C ILE A 145 -7.09 -0.28 -11.13
N PHE A 146 -6.45 0.77 -10.61
CA PHE A 146 -5.73 1.75 -11.43
C PHE A 146 -4.56 1.13 -12.18
N LEU A 147 -3.80 0.25 -11.51
CA LEU A 147 -2.69 -0.49 -12.14
C LEU A 147 -3.17 -1.42 -13.26
N PHE A 148 -4.25 -2.16 -13.04
CA PHE A 148 -4.79 -3.08 -14.05
C PHE A 148 -5.39 -2.34 -15.24
N LYS A 149 -6.16 -1.27 -15.02
CA LYS A 149 -6.67 -0.41 -16.10
C LYS A 149 -5.54 0.17 -16.95
N HIS A 150 -4.45 0.60 -16.32
CA HIS A 150 -3.28 1.10 -17.03
C HIS A 150 -2.66 0.03 -17.93
N THR A 151 -2.51 -1.19 -17.41
CA THR A 151 -1.93 -2.31 -18.17
C THR A 151 -2.85 -2.75 -19.32
N ALA A 152 -4.16 -2.71 -19.15
CA ALA A 152 -5.13 -3.06 -20.18
C ALA A 152 -5.17 -2.04 -21.34
N ASN A 153 -5.13 -0.73 -21.02
CA ASN A 153 -5.08 0.33 -22.06
C ASN A 153 -3.76 0.34 -22.84
N SER A 154 -2.65 0.06 -22.17
CA SER A 154 -1.35 -0.08 -22.85
C SER A 154 -1.29 -1.27 -23.81
N ASN A 155 -2.14 -2.29 -23.62
CA ASN A 155 -2.25 -3.45 -24.52
C ASN A 155 -3.21 -3.21 -25.71
N ARG A 156 -4.06 -2.17 -25.67
CA ARG A 156 -5.06 -1.91 -26.72
C ARG A 156 -4.60 -0.98 -27.81
N GLY A 157 -3.39 -0.38 -27.74
CA GLY A 157 -2.83 0.43 -28.83
C GLY A 157 -3.75 1.53 -29.32
N ASP A 158 -4.49 2.22 -28.44
CA ASP A 158 -5.25 3.40 -28.82
C ASP A 158 -4.28 4.58 -29.04
N PHE A 159 -3.69 4.63 -30.23
CA PHE A 159 -3.15 5.87 -30.76
C PHE A 159 -4.34 6.78 -31.14
N PRO A 160 -4.41 8.01 -30.65
CA PRO A 160 -5.18 9.01 -31.34
C PRO A 160 -4.55 9.16 -32.72
N ASP A 161 -5.34 8.88 -33.76
CA ASP A 161 -4.99 9.07 -35.15
C ASP A 161 -4.57 10.53 -35.33
N SER A 162 -3.29 10.75 -35.58
CA SER A 162 -2.74 12.08 -35.91
C SER A 162 -3.05 12.36 -37.36
N ARG A 163 -4.32 12.56 -37.64
CA ARG A 163 -4.80 13.21 -38.90
C ARG A 163 -5.81 14.27 -38.46
N ASP A 164 -5.29 15.46 -38.25
CA ASP A 164 -5.83 16.74 -38.68
C ASP A 164 -4.76 17.82 -38.44
#